data_37d3d288951d1c75fc6c7eb507016fdb
#
_entry.id   37d3d288951d1c75fc6c7eb507016fdb
#
_cell.length_a   1.000
_cell.length_b   1.000
_cell.length_c   1.000
_cell.angle_alpha   90.00
_cell.angle_beta   90.00
_cell.angle_gamma   90.00
#
_symmetry.space_group_name_H-M   'P 1'
#
loop_
_entity.id
_entity.type
_entity.pdbx_description
1 polymer ?
#
loop_
_entity_poly.entity_id
_entity_poly.type
_entity_poly.pdbx_seq_one_letter_code
_entity_poly.pdbx_strand_id
1 'polypeptide(L)'
;MGGRAATRPSQRAAAPLSTLPGIERQKIAFRAADGFPLSGTLFSGSGDGPLVLISSATAVPQRLYFGFAAHLVERGARAVLTYDYRATGASPAPSAWRRRISMKDWALLDFPAAAAALETVAPGHAMAGIGQSFGGQALGLSGISDRFHRYAIVASMSGARRLLDDPWVWPRMNLLGVPTAIALGRIPSWMGIGEELPGSVFRDWARWCRMRNYFFDDPNLPETANFAQVRIPLLSLGMLDDPWGTPRAVAHLLERYGNADITERWFGPEHVGGHPVGHLGFFRSRFSHTLWPALGEWLLSGRQPAIGTTRAEIPVSRRASRS
;
A
#
# COMPACT_ATOMS: atom_id res chain seq x y z
N MET A 1 31.12 22.54 32.68
CA MET A 1 30.88 22.23 31.27
C MET A 1 29.70 21.26 31.21
N GLY A 2 28.50 21.79 30.99
CA GLY A 2 27.25 20.99 31.03
C GLY A 2 26.87 20.50 29.64
N GLY A 3 26.89 19.19 29.42
CA GLY A 3 26.38 18.55 28.24
C GLY A 3 24.85 18.53 28.22
N ARG A 4 24.22 19.25 27.27
CA ARG A 4 22.80 19.17 27.04
C ARG A 4 22.49 17.85 26.29
N ALA A 5 21.78 16.97 26.97
CA ALA A 5 21.18 15.79 26.35
C ALA A 5 20.05 16.25 25.40
N ALA A 6 20.18 15.89 24.13
CA ALA A 6 19.13 16.12 23.14
C ALA A 6 17.97 15.16 23.42
N THR A 7 16.85 15.70 23.86
CA THR A 7 15.58 14.98 24.02
C THR A 7 15.03 14.59 22.64
N ARG A 8 14.92 13.29 22.39
CA ARG A 8 14.18 12.73 21.24
C ARG A 8 12.72 13.18 21.30
N PRO A 9 12.11 13.63 20.19
CA PRO A 9 10.70 13.93 20.17
C PRO A 9 9.89 12.64 20.39
N SER A 10 9.09 12.62 21.44
CA SER A 10 8.16 11.54 21.75
C SER A 10 7.17 11.38 20.60
N GLN A 11 7.06 10.18 20.05
CA GLN A 11 5.95 9.80 19.20
C GLN A 11 4.66 9.90 20.01
N ARG A 12 3.92 10.98 19.84
CA ARG A 12 2.54 11.05 20.35
C ARG A 12 1.75 9.92 19.69
N ALA A 13 1.34 8.96 20.50
CA ALA A 13 0.33 7.98 20.14
C ALA A 13 -0.89 8.71 19.59
N ALA A 14 -1.37 8.29 18.41
CA ALA A 14 -2.63 8.79 17.87
C ALA A 14 -3.72 8.56 18.93
N ALA A 15 -4.46 9.62 19.26
CA ALA A 15 -5.59 9.54 20.16
C ALA A 15 -6.55 8.44 19.67
N PRO A 16 -7.22 7.69 20.57
CA PRO A 16 -8.24 6.74 20.17
C PRO A 16 -9.27 7.51 19.34
N LEU A 17 -9.47 7.07 18.07
CA LEU A 17 -10.53 7.61 17.24
C LEU A 17 -11.85 7.34 17.98
N SER A 18 -12.39 8.37 18.61
CA SER A 18 -13.76 8.40 19.13
C SER A 18 -14.68 7.96 17.99
N THR A 19 -15.69 7.16 18.31
CA THR A 19 -16.75 6.77 17.38
C THR A 19 -17.31 8.05 16.74
N LEU A 20 -16.98 8.29 15.48
CA LEU A 20 -17.56 9.38 14.72
C LEU A 20 -19.06 9.08 14.59
N PRO A 21 -19.96 10.05 14.89
CA PRO A 21 -21.39 9.82 14.80
C PRO A 21 -21.76 9.30 13.40
N GLY A 22 -22.44 8.14 13.34
CA GLY A 22 -22.88 7.55 12.06
C GLY A 22 -21.89 6.62 11.36
N ILE A 23 -20.69 6.36 11.91
CA ILE A 23 -19.75 5.37 11.38
C ILE A 23 -19.63 4.22 12.38
N GLU A 24 -19.98 3.02 11.91
CA GLU A 24 -19.72 1.80 12.64
C GLU A 24 -18.31 1.27 12.29
N ARG A 25 -17.59 0.81 13.30
CA ARG A 25 -16.28 0.19 13.15
C ARG A 25 -16.28 -1.19 13.77
N GLN A 26 -16.10 -2.23 12.96
CA GLN A 26 -16.14 -3.61 13.38
C GLN A 26 -14.84 -4.34 13.00
N LYS A 27 -14.29 -5.12 13.93
CA LYS A 27 -13.25 -6.11 13.57
C LYS A 27 -13.92 -7.32 12.93
N ILE A 28 -13.38 -7.76 11.80
CA ILE A 28 -13.84 -8.95 11.10
C ILE A 28 -12.69 -9.95 10.95
N ALA A 29 -13.05 -11.23 10.96
CA ALA A 29 -12.14 -12.32 10.66
C ALA A 29 -12.63 -13.06 9.41
N PHE A 30 -11.69 -13.42 8.54
CA PHE A 30 -11.98 -14.18 7.33
C PHE A 30 -10.79 -15.13 7.03
N ARG A 31 -10.90 -15.96 6.00
CA ARG A 31 -9.85 -16.91 5.68
C ARG A 31 -9.43 -16.79 4.21
N ALA A 32 -8.12 -16.91 3.99
CA ALA A 32 -7.58 -17.11 2.65
C ALA A 32 -7.94 -18.54 2.14
N ALA A 33 -7.81 -18.74 0.84
CA ALA A 33 -8.18 -20.01 0.18
C ALA A 33 -7.41 -21.22 0.73
N ASP A 34 -6.21 -21.00 1.27
CA ASP A 34 -5.42 -22.05 1.93
C ASP A 34 -5.74 -22.23 3.42
N GLY A 35 -6.80 -21.58 3.91
CA GLY A 35 -7.26 -21.65 5.29
C GLY A 35 -6.56 -20.72 6.27
N PHE A 36 -5.58 -19.90 5.83
CA PHE A 36 -4.89 -18.94 6.72
C PHE A 36 -5.89 -17.92 7.28
N PRO A 37 -5.93 -17.71 8.62
CA PRO A 37 -6.82 -16.74 9.24
C PRO A 37 -6.30 -15.33 9.03
N LEU A 38 -7.17 -14.42 8.59
CA LEU A 38 -6.90 -13.02 8.35
C LEU A 38 -7.83 -12.17 9.21
N SER A 39 -7.35 -10.98 9.56
CA SER A 39 -8.09 -9.99 10.33
C SER A 39 -8.15 -8.68 9.59
N GLY A 40 -9.34 -8.10 9.55
CA GLY A 40 -9.60 -6.79 9.00
C GLY A 40 -10.43 -5.93 9.94
N THR A 41 -10.54 -4.65 9.57
CA THR A 41 -11.43 -3.69 10.20
C THR A 41 -12.36 -3.13 9.15
N LEU A 42 -13.64 -3.36 9.33
CA LEU A 42 -14.72 -2.85 8.50
C LEU A 42 -15.21 -1.53 9.08
N PHE A 43 -15.31 -0.53 8.23
CA PHE A 43 -15.98 0.75 8.50
C PHE A 43 -17.22 0.81 7.63
N SER A 44 -18.39 1.11 8.21
CA SER A 44 -19.65 1.18 7.49
C SER A 44 -20.49 2.37 7.94
N GLY A 45 -21.38 2.84 7.07
CA GLY A 45 -22.29 3.95 7.32
C GLY A 45 -23.56 3.82 6.50
N SER A 46 -24.33 4.89 6.45
CA SER A 46 -25.59 4.96 5.70
C SER A 46 -25.43 5.30 4.22
N GLY A 47 -24.20 5.55 3.74
CA GLY A 47 -23.94 5.85 2.33
C GLY A 47 -24.29 4.69 1.40
N ASP A 48 -24.62 5.01 0.15
CA ASP A 48 -24.97 4.04 -0.91
C ASP A 48 -23.90 4.01 -2.03
N GLY A 49 -22.73 4.55 -1.76
CA GLY A 49 -21.59 4.52 -2.66
C GLY A 49 -20.92 3.14 -2.76
N PRO A 50 -19.76 3.04 -3.41
CA PRO A 50 -19.08 1.78 -3.59
C PRO A 50 -18.56 1.20 -2.28
N LEU A 51 -18.30 -0.11 -2.28
CA LEU A 51 -17.41 -0.77 -1.35
C LEU A 51 -15.96 -0.37 -1.65
N VAL A 52 -15.13 -0.15 -0.63
CA VAL A 52 -13.72 0.20 -0.85
C VAL A 52 -12.80 -0.74 -0.09
N LEU A 53 -11.90 -1.42 -0.81
CA LEU A 53 -10.84 -2.23 -0.21
C LEU A 53 -9.54 -1.43 -0.13
N ILE A 54 -8.91 -1.38 1.05
CA ILE A 54 -7.61 -0.72 1.25
C ILE A 54 -6.55 -1.78 1.57
N SER A 55 -5.55 -1.89 0.70
CA SER A 55 -4.43 -2.82 0.81
C SER A 55 -3.15 -2.10 1.22
N SER A 56 -2.55 -2.58 2.31
CA SER A 56 -1.42 -1.93 2.98
C SER A 56 -0.11 -2.00 2.19
N ALA A 57 0.80 -1.08 2.49
CA ALA A 57 2.21 -1.20 2.11
C ALA A 57 2.91 -2.30 2.92
N THR A 58 4.09 -2.75 2.45
CA THR A 58 4.94 -3.69 3.18
C THR A 58 5.33 -3.13 4.55
N ALA A 59 5.17 -3.94 5.59
CA ALA A 59 5.46 -3.58 6.98
C ALA A 59 4.62 -2.41 7.54
N VAL A 60 3.48 -2.12 6.93
CA VAL A 60 2.57 -1.07 7.39
C VAL A 60 1.27 -1.70 7.86
N PRO A 61 0.90 -1.52 9.14
CA PRO A 61 -0.33 -2.09 9.68
C PRO A 61 -1.56 -1.35 9.19
N GLN A 62 -2.69 -2.06 9.08
CA GLN A 62 -3.96 -1.52 8.62
C GLN A 62 -4.42 -0.25 9.38
N ARG A 63 -3.99 -0.08 10.64
CA ARG A 63 -4.38 1.08 11.45
C ARG A 63 -3.93 2.43 10.87
N LEU A 64 -2.90 2.47 10.01
CA LEU A 64 -2.49 3.69 9.33
C LEU A 64 -3.62 4.27 8.47
N TYR A 65 -4.45 3.40 7.92
CA TYR A 65 -5.50 3.75 6.95
C TYR A 65 -6.85 4.03 7.61
N PHE A 66 -7.00 3.84 8.93
CA PHE A 66 -8.28 3.97 9.63
C PHE A 66 -8.92 5.36 9.49
N GLY A 67 -8.12 6.42 9.59
CA GLY A 67 -8.62 7.78 9.39
C GLY A 67 -9.16 8.01 7.99
N PHE A 68 -8.45 7.51 6.98
CA PHE A 68 -8.89 7.60 5.59
C PHE A 68 -10.11 6.72 5.30
N ALA A 69 -10.18 5.52 5.91
CA ALA A 69 -11.36 4.66 5.80
C ALA A 69 -12.62 5.34 6.36
N ALA A 70 -12.52 5.96 7.55
CA ALA A 70 -13.61 6.74 8.12
C ALA A 70 -14.00 7.92 7.22
N HIS A 71 -13.01 8.67 6.70
CA HIS A 71 -13.25 9.76 5.75
C HIS A 71 -14.03 9.31 4.50
N LEU A 72 -13.73 8.14 3.95
CA LEU A 72 -14.48 7.61 2.79
C LEU A 72 -15.94 7.28 3.15
N VAL A 73 -16.19 6.71 4.33
CA VAL A 73 -17.55 6.43 4.80
C VAL A 73 -18.32 7.73 5.04
N GLU A 74 -17.69 8.75 5.65
CA GLU A 74 -18.28 10.10 5.80
C GLU A 74 -18.67 10.72 4.46
N ARG A 75 -17.89 10.40 3.39
CA ARG A 75 -18.12 10.91 2.04
C ARG A 75 -19.08 10.05 1.23
N GLY A 76 -19.68 9.01 1.82
CA GLY A 76 -20.74 8.23 1.22
C GLY A 76 -20.34 6.85 0.70
N ALA A 77 -19.13 6.35 0.97
CA ALA A 77 -18.83 4.94 0.74
C ALA A 77 -19.79 4.05 1.54
N ARG A 78 -20.28 2.95 0.94
CA ARG A 78 -21.15 1.98 1.64
C ARG A 78 -20.40 1.30 2.78
N ALA A 79 -19.21 0.82 2.50
CA ALA A 79 -18.30 0.27 3.50
C ALA A 79 -16.85 0.33 3.01
N VAL A 80 -15.91 0.34 3.96
CA VAL A 80 -14.47 0.32 3.69
C VAL A 80 -13.85 -0.78 4.53
N LEU A 81 -13.10 -1.69 3.89
CA LEU A 81 -12.34 -2.74 4.57
C LEU A 81 -10.84 -2.42 4.51
N THR A 82 -10.21 -2.39 5.67
CA THR A 82 -8.76 -2.47 5.82
C THR A 82 -8.39 -3.83 6.41
N TYR A 83 -7.21 -4.36 6.11
CA TYR A 83 -6.77 -5.65 6.64
C TYR A 83 -5.25 -5.71 6.76
N ASP A 84 -4.76 -6.61 7.60
CA ASP A 84 -3.35 -6.95 7.66
C ASP A 84 -3.09 -8.24 6.88
N TYR A 85 -2.04 -8.27 6.09
CA TYR A 85 -1.58 -9.48 5.41
C TYR A 85 -1.20 -10.56 6.42
N ARG A 86 -1.17 -11.81 5.98
CA ARG A 86 -0.75 -12.95 6.81
C ARG A 86 0.59 -12.70 7.49
N ALA A 87 0.65 -13.10 8.74
CA ALA A 87 1.79 -12.96 9.63
C ALA A 87 2.27 -11.51 9.85
N THR A 88 1.37 -10.53 9.67
CA THR A 88 1.60 -9.14 10.06
C THR A 88 0.45 -8.61 10.91
N GLY A 89 0.71 -7.59 11.73
CA GLY A 89 -0.29 -6.84 12.48
C GLY A 89 -1.31 -7.74 13.23
N ALA A 90 -2.58 -7.59 12.89
CA ALA A 90 -3.68 -8.34 13.49
C ALA A 90 -3.95 -9.71 12.85
N SER A 91 -3.14 -10.14 11.87
CA SER A 91 -3.22 -11.45 11.20
C SER A 91 -2.02 -12.36 11.54
N PRO A 92 -1.72 -12.64 12.83
CA PRO A 92 -0.55 -13.43 13.21
C PRO A 92 -0.65 -14.85 12.65
N ALA A 93 0.51 -15.45 12.34
CA ALA A 93 0.53 -16.86 11.95
C ALA A 93 0.13 -17.74 13.12
N PRO A 94 -0.82 -18.70 12.93
CA PRO A 94 -1.13 -19.67 13.95
C PRO A 94 0.10 -20.51 14.35
N SER A 95 0.23 -20.89 15.62
CA SER A 95 1.36 -21.68 16.11
C SER A 95 1.50 -23.05 15.39
N ALA A 96 0.39 -23.60 14.92
CA ALA A 96 0.35 -24.83 14.13
C ALA A 96 0.67 -24.64 12.64
N TRP A 97 0.81 -23.40 12.16
CA TRP A 97 1.10 -23.13 10.75
C TRP A 97 2.51 -23.61 10.37
N ARG A 98 2.61 -24.50 9.42
CA ARG A 98 3.89 -25.12 9.01
C ARG A 98 4.33 -24.74 7.59
N ARG A 99 3.40 -24.23 6.77
CA ARG A 99 3.72 -23.79 5.42
C ARG A 99 4.57 -22.53 5.46
N ARG A 100 5.62 -22.46 4.61
CA ARG A 100 6.38 -21.24 4.44
C ARG A 100 5.46 -20.10 3.96
N ILE A 101 5.56 -18.94 4.60
CA ILE A 101 4.87 -17.73 4.18
C ILE A 101 5.76 -17.00 3.18
N SER A 102 5.20 -16.68 2.02
CA SER A 102 5.88 -15.94 0.95
C SER A 102 5.22 -14.59 0.74
N MET A 103 5.99 -13.61 0.25
CA MET A 103 5.45 -12.29 -0.07
C MET A 103 4.38 -12.38 -1.17
N LYS A 104 4.51 -13.32 -2.12
CA LYS A 104 3.49 -13.54 -3.15
C LYS A 104 2.13 -14.00 -2.57
N ASP A 105 2.12 -14.71 -1.43
CA ASP A 105 0.87 -15.16 -0.79
C ASP A 105 -0.02 -13.96 -0.41
N TRP A 106 0.56 -12.80 -0.12
CA TRP A 106 -0.18 -11.56 0.17
C TRP A 106 -1.03 -11.10 -1.02
N ALA A 107 -0.48 -11.19 -2.24
CA ALA A 107 -1.18 -10.82 -3.45
C ALA A 107 -2.11 -11.91 -3.99
N LEU A 108 -1.69 -13.18 -3.88
CA LEU A 108 -2.39 -14.31 -4.53
C LEU A 108 -3.47 -14.94 -3.65
N LEU A 109 -3.36 -14.80 -2.34
CA LEU A 109 -4.25 -15.46 -1.39
C LEU A 109 -4.97 -14.47 -0.47
N ASP A 110 -4.24 -13.51 0.13
CA ASP A 110 -4.81 -12.61 1.14
C ASP A 110 -5.65 -11.50 0.51
N PHE A 111 -5.13 -10.87 -0.55
CA PHE A 111 -5.85 -9.82 -1.27
C PHE A 111 -7.18 -10.32 -1.87
N PRO A 112 -7.25 -11.47 -2.56
CA PRO A 112 -8.52 -12.04 -3.03
C PRO A 112 -9.47 -12.39 -1.90
N ALA A 113 -8.96 -12.89 -0.77
CA ALA A 113 -9.79 -13.20 0.39
C ALA A 113 -10.41 -11.94 1.02
N ALA A 114 -9.63 -10.85 1.10
CA ALA A 114 -10.12 -9.57 1.60
C ALA A 114 -11.18 -8.96 0.67
N ALA A 115 -10.99 -9.05 -0.65
CA ALA A 115 -12.00 -8.63 -1.63
C ALA A 115 -13.29 -9.43 -1.48
N ALA A 116 -13.20 -10.76 -1.39
CA ALA A 116 -14.36 -11.62 -1.19
C ALA A 116 -15.09 -11.33 0.14
N ALA A 117 -14.34 -11.09 1.23
CA ALA A 117 -14.94 -10.73 2.51
C ALA A 117 -15.70 -9.39 2.45
N LEU A 118 -15.17 -8.41 1.71
CA LEU A 118 -15.85 -7.12 1.55
C LEU A 118 -17.12 -7.25 0.70
N GLU A 119 -17.11 -8.04 -0.37
CA GLU A 119 -18.29 -8.28 -1.22
C GLU A 119 -19.48 -8.84 -0.43
N THR A 120 -19.24 -9.65 0.61
CA THR A 120 -20.32 -10.20 1.44
C THR A 120 -21.04 -9.15 2.28
N VAL A 121 -20.44 -7.97 2.49
CA VAL A 121 -21.02 -6.89 3.32
C VAL A 121 -22.22 -6.25 2.63
N ALA A 122 -22.13 -6.04 1.33
CA ALA A 122 -23.23 -5.49 0.53
C ALA A 122 -23.15 -6.07 -0.90
N PRO A 123 -23.74 -7.26 -1.12
CA PRO A 123 -23.74 -7.91 -2.42
C PRO A 123 -24.35 -7.03 -3.51
N GLY A 124 -23.71 -7.00 -4.68
CA GLY A 124 -24.18 -6.21 -5.82
C GLY A 124 -23.70 -4.74 -5.84
N HIS A 125 -23.09 -4.23 -4.79
CA HIS A 125 -22.45 -2.91 -4.83
C HIS A 125 -21.16 -2.97 -5.64
N ALA A 126 -20.89 -1.91 -6.40
CA ALA A 126 -19.62 -1.73 -7.08
C ALA A 126 -18.47 -1.67 -6.06
N MET A 127 -17.33 -2.27 -6.37
CA MET A 127 -16.17 -2.24 -5.52
C MET A 127 -15.06 -1.38 -6.14
N ALA A 128 -14.52 -0.43 -5.39
CA ALA A 128 -13.29 0.28 -5.70
C ALA A 128 -12.15 -0.24 -4.80
N GLY A 129 -10.91 -0.02 -5.22
CA GLY A 129 -9.78 -0.43 -4.41
C GLY A 129 -8.70 0.63 -4.30
N ILE A 130 -7.90 0.48 -3.27
CA ILE A 130 -6.70 1.28 -3.03
C ILE A 130 -5.57 0.34 -2.62
N GLY A 131 -4.40 0.51 -3.22
CA GLY A 131 -3.20 -0.16 -2.77
C GLY A 131 -2.05 0.82 -2.58
N GLN A 132 -1.44 0.83 -1.41
CA GLN A 132 -0.21 1.58 -1.19
C GLN A 132 1.00 0.68 -1.40
N SER A 133 1.99 1.16 -2.17
CA SER A 133 3.25 0.43 -2.41
C SER A 133 2.97 -1.01 -2.88
N PHE A 134 3.32 -2.04 -2.10
CA PHE A 134 2.99 -3.44 -2.42
C PHE A 134 1.48 -3.68 -2.62
N GLY A 135 0.62 -2.98 -1.89
CA GLY A 135 -0.84 -3.09 -2.07
C GLY A 135 -1.31 -2.74 -3.48
N GLY A 136 -0.63 -1.81 -4.17
CA GLY A 136 -0.90 -1.53 -5.58
C GLY A 136 -0.32 -2.59 -6.52
N GLN A 137 0.78 -3.24 -6.15
CA GLN A 137 1.34 -4.38 -6.90
C GLN A 137 0.45 -5.63 -6.78
N ALA A 138 -0.21 -5.80 -5.63
CA ALA A 138 -1.12 -6.92 -5.38
C ALA A 138 -2.28 -6.97 -6.37
N LEU A 139 -2.83 -5.84 -6.81
CA LEU A 139 -3.83 -5.80 -7.87
C LEU A 139 -3.35 -6.51 -9.13
N GLY A 140 -2.15 -6.13 -9.62
CA GLY A 140 -1.59 -6.68 -10.86
C GLY A 140 -1.21 -8.15 -10.76
N LEU A 141 -0.81 -8.63 -9.56
CA LEU A 141 -0.47 -10.03 -9.34
C LEU A 141 -1.69 -10.92 -9.17
N SER A 142 -2.76 -10.43 -8.56
CA SER A 142 -3.85 -11.23 -8.01
C SER A 142 -4.73 -11.94 -9.05
N GLY A 143 -4.84 -11.40 -10.26
CA GLY A 143 -5.74 -11.89 -11.31
C GLY A 143 -7.22 -11.63 -11.07
N ILE A 144 -7.60 -10.78 -10.10
CA ILE A 144 -9.00 -10.45 -9.77
C ILE A 144 -9.35 -8.98 -10.03
N SER A 145 -8.63 -8.33 -10.93
CA SER A 145 -8.85 -6.90 -11.21
C SER A 145 -10.26 -6.57 -11.72
N ASP A 146 -10.92 -7.50 -12.36
CA ASP A 146 -12.29 -7.42 -12.86
C ASP A 146 -13.36 -7.26 -11.76
N ARG A 147 -13.04 -7.59 -10.51
CA ARG A 147 -13.92 -7.33 -9.35
C ARG A 147 -14.01 -5.85 -9.00
N PHE A 148 -13.07 -5.03 -9.47
CA PHE A 148 -13.01 -3.61 -9.16
C PHE A 148 -13.49 -2.80 -10.37
N HIS A 149 -14.38 -1.83 -10.15
CA HIS A 149 -14.77 -0.90 -11.19
C HIS A 149 -13.72 0.20 -11.42
N ARG A 150 -12.82 0.44 -10.44
CA ARG A 150 -11.63 1.30 -10.49
C ARG A 150 -10.68 1.00 -9.35
N TYR A 151 -9.41 1.33 -9.51
CA TYR A 151 -8.40 1.08 -8.48
C TYR A 151 -7.37 2.21 -8.42
N ALA A 152 -7.05 2.69 -7.22
CA ALA A 152 -5.98 3.67 -7.01
C ALA A 152 -4.73 3.00 -6.45
N ILE A 153 -3.57 3.33 -7.01
CA ILE A 153 -2.28 2.92 -6.50
C ILE A 153 -1.53 4.13 -5.97
N VAL A 154 -1.12 4.09 -4.70
CA VAL A 154 -0.48 5.20 -4.01
C VAL A 154 0.96 4.83 -3.67
N ALA A 155 1.94 5.60 -4.12
CA ALA A 155 3.36 5.33 -3.93
C ALA A 155 3.74 3.89 -4.34
N SER A 156 3.05 3.32 -5.35
CA SER A 156 3.34 1.99 -5.87
C SER A 156 4.35 2.07 -7.01
N MET A 157 5.39 1.26 -6.97
CA MET A 157 6.51 1.36 -7.88
C MET A 157 7.18 0.00 -8.08
N SER A 158 8.07 -0.11 -9.05
CA SER A 158 9.03 -1.20 -9.12
C SER A 158 10.10 -1.03 -8.04
N GLY A 159 10.31 -2.06 -7.21
CA GLY A 159 11.35 -2.06 -6.18
C GLY A 159 12.76 -2.37 -6.71
N ALA A 160 12.98 -2.42 -8.03
CA ALA A 160 14.29 -2.66 -8.60
C ALA A 160 15.29 -1.60 -8.14
N ARG A 161 16.38 -2.01 -7.46
CA ARG A 161 17.37 -1.11 -6.86
C ARG A 161 17.82 0.03 -7.81
N ARG A 162 18.06 -0.28 -9.07
CA ARG A 162 18.54 0.67 -10.08
C ARG A 162 17.59 1.85 -10.35
N LEU A 163 16.32 1.73 -9.91
CA LEU A 163 15.28 2.72 -10.13
C LEU A 163 15.03 3.59 -8.90
N LEU A 164 15.64 3.28 -7.76
CA LEU A 164 15.45 3.97 -6.49
C LEU A 164 16.51 5.07 -6.31
N ASP A 165 16.16 6.11 -5.57
CA ASP A 165 17.06 7.22 -5.21
C ASP A 165 17.62 7.09 -3.77
N ASP A 166 17.37 5.94 -3.11
CA ASP A 166 17.94 5.59 -1.81
C ASP A 166 19.21 4.73 -1.96
N PRO A 167 20.41 5.31 -1.84
CA PRO A 167 21.66 4.58 -2.00
C PRO A 167 21.89 3.53 -0.90
N TRP A 168 21.23 3.71 0.24
CA TRP A 168 21.36 2.84 1.41
C TRP A 168 20.40 1.65 1.38
N VAL A 169 19.46 1.58 0.43
CA VAL A 169 18.51 0.48 0.36
C VAL A 169 19.21 -0.87 0.23
N TRP A 170 20.22 -0.95 -0.64
CA TRP A 170 20.92 -2.22 -0.88
C TRP A 170 21.70 -2.71 0.35
N PRO A 171 22.59 -1.92 1.00
CA PRO A 171 23.31 -2.39 2.19
C PRO A 171 22.36 -2.66 3.35
N ARG A 172 21.34 -1.82 3.60
CA ARG A 172 20.36 -2.07 4.66
C ARG A 172 19.60 -3.39 4.43
N MET A 173 19.15 -3.66 3.22
CA MET A 173 18.41 -4.91 2.95
C MET A 173 19.31 -6.13 2.96
N ASN A 174 20.49 -6.06 2.33
CA ASN A 174 21.28 -7.25 2.03
C ASN A 174 22.36 -7.55 3.06
N LEU A 175 22.99 -6.52 3.65
CA LEU A 175 24.06 -6.71 4.66
C LEU A 175 23.51 -6.77 6.09
N LEU A 176 22.35 -6.16 6.35
CA LEU A 176 21.73 -6.17 7.67
C LEU A 176 20.45 -7.00 7.67
N GLY A 177 19.48 -6.68 6.81
CA GLY A 177 18.16 -7.28 6.83
C GLY A 177 18.14 -8.77 6.51
N VAL A 178 18.80 -9.20 5.42
CA VAL A 178 18.82 -10.62 5.03
C VAL A 178 19.49 -11.50 6.08
N PRO A 179 20.68 -11.17 6.63
CA PRO A 179 21.28 -11.93 7.74
C PRO A 179 20.36 -11.98 8.97
N THR A 180 19.74 -10.86 9.36
CA THR A 180 18.79 -10.81 10.48
C THR A 180 17.58 -11.69 10.21
N ALA A 181 17.02 -11.63 9.01
CA ALA A 181 15.88 -12.48 8.60
C ALA A 181 16.20 -13.98 8.65
N ILE A 182 17.46 -14.37 8.37
CA ILE A 182 17.93 -15.75 8.47
C ILE A 182 18.11 -16.15 9.94
N ALA A 183 18.80 -15.32 10.71
CA ALA A 183 19.16 -15.63 12.08
C ALA A 183 17.96 -15.66 13.04
N LEU A 184 17.03 -14.68 12.88
CA LEU A 184 15.88 -14.53 13.77
C LEU A 184 14.57 -15.08 13.20
N GLY A 185 14.53 -15.50 11.92
CA GLY A 185 13.30 -15.90 11.24
C GLY A 185 12.33 -14.74 10.98
N ARG A 186 12.70 -13.51 11.34
CA ARG A 186 11.88 -12.29 11.24
C ARG A 186 12.74 -11.04 11.09
N ILE A 187 12.12 -9.94 10.67
CA ILE A 187 12.67 -8.59 10.75
C ILE A 187 11.95 -7.88 11.88
N PRO A 188 12.63 -7.57 12.99
CA PRO A 188 12.03 -6.85 14.09
C PRO A 188 11.73 -5.38 13.74
N SER A 189 10.69 -4.80 14.35
CA SER A 189 10.28 -3.41 14.11
C SER A 189 11.35 -2.37 14.47
N TRP A 190 12.26 -2.67 15.42
CA TRP A 190 13.35 -1.77 15.79
C TRP A 190 14.38 -1.53 14.68
N MET A 191 14.38 -2.34 13.62
CA MET A 191 15.22 -2.12 12.42
C MET A 191 14.75 -0.94 11.55
N GLY A 192 13.62 -0.31 11.88
CA GLY A 192 13.16 0.91 11.22
C GLY A 192 12.54 0.70 9.83
N ILE A 193 12.23 -0.55 9.45
CA ILE A 193 11.56 -0.87 8.18
C ILE A 193 10.05 -0.66 8.30
N GLY A 194 9.51 -0.77 9.51
CA GLY A 194 8.09 -0.67 9.84
C GLY A 194 7.73 -1.65 10.95
N GLU A 195 6.54 -2.27 10.84
CA GLU A 195 6.14 -3.36 11.73
C GLU A 195 6.96 -4.63 11.47
N GLU A 196 6.92 -5.56 12.42
CA GLU A 196 7.60 -6.85 12.30
C GLU A 196 7.15 -7.59 11.03
N LEU A 197 8.13 -8.15 10.30
CA LEU A 197 7.90 -8.96 9.10
C LEU A 197 8.43 -10.39 9.25
N PRO A 198 7.76 -11.41 8.71
CA PRO A 198 8.36 -12.74 8.57
C PRO A 198 9.66 -12.67 7.77
N GLY A 199 10.69 -13.34 8.25
CA GLY A 199 12.00 -13.34 7.58
C GLY A 199 11.95 -13.92 6.16
N SER A 200 11.02 -14.86 5.89
CA SER A 200 10.79 -15.40 4.55
C SER A 200 10.22 -14.36 3.58
N VAL A 201 9.26 -13.55 4.02
CA VAL A 201 8.67 -12.44 3.24
C VAL A 201 9.73 -11.38 2.93
N PHE A 202 10.50 -10.99 3.94
CA PHE A 202 11.58 -10.02 3.75
C PHE A 202 12.65 -10.51 2.75
N ARG A 203 13.03 -11.80 2.81
CA ARG A 203 13.99 -12.38 1.88
C ARG A 203 13.47 -12.44 0.44
N ASP A 204 12.18 -12.71 0.24
CA ASP A 204 11.56 -12.64 -1.09
C ASP A 204 11.63 -11.21 -1.62
N TRP A 205 11.25 -10.21 -0.80
CA TRP A 205 11.32 -8.80 -1.17
C TRP A 205 12.75 -8.34 -1.50
N ALA A 206 13.73 -8.66 -0.63
CA ALA A 206 15.13 -8.33 -0.87
C ALA A 206 15.68 -9.01 -2.14
N ARG A 207 15.26 -10.24 -2.44
CA ARG A 207 15.60 -10.95 -3.67
C ARG A 207 15.06 -10.24 -4.90
N TRP A 208 13.81 -9.85 -4.89
CA TRP A 208 13.19 -9.09 -5.98
C TRP A 208 13.85 -7.73 -6.22
N CYS A 209 14.20 -7.00 -5.14
CA CYS A 209 14.91 -5.71 -5.27
C CYS A 209 16.29 -5.83 -5.94
N ARG A 210 16.95 -7.01 -5.91
CA ARG A 210 18.20 -7.26 -6.60
C ARG A 210 18.04 -7.58 -8.08
N MET A 211 16.86 -8.04 -8.51
CA MET A 211 16.58 -8.36 -9.90
C MET A 211 16.49 -7.09 -10.75
N ARG A 212 16.89 -7.19 -12.02
CA ARG A 212 16.93 -6.03 -12.93
C ARG A 212 15.54 -5.38 -13.10
N ASN A 213 14.52 -6.22 -13.28
CA ASN A 213 13.14 -5.75 -13.46
C ASN A 213 12.26 -6.11 -12.26
N TYR A 214 12.85 -6.16 -11.04
CA TYR A 214 12.12 -6.50 -9.83
C TYR A 214 11.50 -7.92 -9.93
N PHE A 215 10.35 -8.18 -9.31
CA PHE A 215 9.69 -9.49 -9.35
C PHE A 215 9.23 -9.92 -10.76
N PHE A 216 9.26 -9.02 -11.74
CA PHE A 216 8.93 -9.38 -13.13
C PHE A 216 9.97 -10.31 -13.77
N ASP A 217 11.17 -10.41 -13.19
CA ASP A 217 12.20 -11.36 -13.61
C ASP A 217 12.17 -12.67 -12.78
N ASP A 218 11.22 -12.83 -11.85
CA ASP A 218 11.14 -14.02 -11.01
C ASP A 218 10.45 -15.17 -11.76
N PRO A 219 11.18 -16.25 -12.16
CA PRO A 219 10.57 -17.38 -12.86
C PRO A 219 9.56 -18.14 -12.00
N ASN A 220 9.56 -17.94 -10.66
CA ASN A 220 8.63 -18.57 -9.74
C ASN A 220 7.40 -17.71 -9.48
N LEU A 221 7.19 -16.64 -10.25
CA LEU A 221 6.06 -15.75 -10.16
C LEU A 221 5.43 -15.50 -11.55
N PRO A 222 4.90 -16.54 -12.22
CA PRO A 222 4.24 -16.40 -13.52
C PRO A 222 3.03 -15.48 -13.49
N GLU A 223 2.46 -15.23 -12.31
CA GLU A 223 1.32 -14.33 -12.07
C GLU A 223 1.63 -12.86 -12.42
N THR A 224 2.88 -12.51 -12.67
CA THR A 224 3.24 -11.21 -13.26
C THR A 224 2.56 -10.96 -14.61
N ALA A 225 2.16 -12.01 -15.34
CA ALA A 225 1.37 -11.90 -16.56
C ALA A 225 -0.02 -11.29 -16.36
N ASN A 226 -0.58 -11.35 -15.13
CA ASN A 226 -1.89 -10.79 -14.81
C ASN A 226 -1.92 -9.26 -14.88
N PHE A 227 -0.78 -8.58 -14.76
CA PHE A 227 -0.70 -7.12 -14.94
C PHE A 227 -1.29 -6.67 -16.27
N ALA A 228 -1.01 -7.40 -17.35
CA ALA A 228 -1.54 -7.11 -18.68
C ALA A 228 -3.05 -7.40 -18.81
N GLN A 229 -3.65 -8.08 -17.85
CA GLN A 229 -5.10 -8.35 -17.85
C GLN A 229 -5.92 -7.23 -17.21
N VAL A 230 -5.28 -6.32 -16.49
CA VAL A 230 -5.94 -5.18 -15.84
C VAL A 230 -6.43 -4.21 -16.91
N ARG A 231 -7.76 -3.98 -16.96
CA ARG A 231 -8.44 -3.13 -17.97
C ARG A 231 -9.30 -2.03 -17.34
N ILE A 232 -9.31 -1.95 -16.02
CA ILE A 232 -10.10 -0.98 -15.27
C ILE A 232 -9.40 0.39 -15.22
N PRO A 233 -10.12 1.49 -14.96
CA PRO A 233 -9.54 2.77 -14.65
C PRO A 233 -8.58 2.67 -13.46
N LEU A 234 -7.34 3.14 -13.66
CA LEU A 234 -6.26 3.11 -12.68
C LEU A 234 -5.76 4.52 -12.40
N LEU A 235 -5.84 4.97 -11.14
CA LEU A 235 -5.26 6.22 -10.70
C LEU A 235 -3.93 5.95 -9.99
N SER A 236 -2.82 6.46 -10.54
CA SER A 236 -1.50 6.38 -9.93
C SER A 236 -1.14 7.70 -9.25
N LEU A 237 -0.87 7.64 -7.95
CA LEU A 237 -0.48 8.79 -7.14
C LEU A 237 0.96 8.64 -6.67
N GLY A 238 1.87 9.47 -7.19
CA GLY A 238 3.28 9.52 -6.84
C GLY A 238 3.60 10.70 -5.91
N MET A 239 4.67 10.57 -5.10
CA MET A 239 5.17 11.65 -4.23
C MET A 239 6.54 12.09 -4.73
N LEU A 240 6.72 13.40 -4.98
CA LEU A 240 7.97 13.94 -5.54
C LEU A 240 9.16 13.87 -4.55
N ASP A 241 8.88 13.67 -3.28
CA ASP A 241 9.84 13.52 -2.19
C ASP A 241 9.99 12.08 -1.70
N ASP A 242 9.51 11.10 -2.49
CA ASP A 242 9.63 9.67 -2.19
C ASP A 242 10.88 9.07 -2.87
N PRO A 243 11.93 8.69 -2.13
CA PRO A 243 13.15 8.14 -2.71
C PRO A 243 12.99 6.71 -3.26
N TRP A 244 11.87 6.04 -2.95
CA TRP A 244 11.53 4.71 -3.46
C TRP A 244 10.58 4.80 -4.66
N GLY A 245 9.52 5.61 -4.53
CA GLY A 245 8.54 5.86 -5.58
C GLY A 245 9.00 6.90 -6.59
N THR A 246 10.21 6.81 -7.08
CA THR A 246 10.74 7.73 -8.09
C THR A 246 9.92 7.68 -9.38
N PRO A 247 9.89 8.74 -10.20
CA PRO A 247 9.18 8.72 -11.49
C PRO A 247 9.58 7.55 -12.39
N ARG A 248 10.85 7.11 -12.34
CA ARG A 248 11.36 5.94 -13.09
C ARG A 248 10.80 4.63 -12.55
N ALA A 249 10.78 4.49 -11.22
CA ALA A 249 10.31 3.29 -10.56
C ALA A 249 8.80 3.10 -10.74
N VAL A 250 8.03 4.20 -10.67
CA VAL A 250 6.59 4.22 -10.94
C VAL A 250 6.34 3.91 -12.42
N ALA A 251 7.04 4.58 -13.36
CA ALA A 251 6.92 4.31 -14.78
C ALA A 251 7.12 2.82 -15.11
N HIS A 252 8.19 2.24 -14.59
CA HIS A 252 8.52 0.82 -14.82
C HIS A 252 7.42 -0.14 -14.34
N LEU A 253 6.71 0.22 -13.26
CA LEU A 253 5.53 -0.55 -12.82
C LEU A 253 4.35 -0.32 -13.76
N LEU A 254 4.05 0.95 -14.11
CA LEU A 254 2.88 1.32 -14.93
C LEU A 254 2.95 0.74 -16.34
N GLU A 255 4.16 0.59 -16.91
CA GLU A 255 4.35 -0.09 -18.21
C GLU A 255 3.78 -1.51 -18.23
N ARG A 256 3.70 -2.18 -17.07
CA ARG A 256 3.14 -3.54 -16.96
C ARG A 256 1.60 -3.55 -16.97
N TYR A 257 0.99 -2.44 -16.59
CA TYR A 257 -0.46 -2.21 -16.69
C TYR A 257 -0.88 -1.70 -18.08
N GLY A 258 -0.24 -2.18 -19.14
CA GLY A 258 -0.36 -1.64 -20.50
C GLY A 258 -1.76 -1.63 -21.12
N ASN A 259 -2.74 -2.32 -20.52
CA ASN A 259 -4.13 -2.36 -20.97
C ASN A 259 -5.10 -1.59 -20.06
N ALA A 260 -4.61 -1.00 -18.96
CA ALA A 260 -5.43 -0.19 -18.06
C ALA A 260 -5.57 1.26 -18.57
N ASP A 261 -6.68 1.90 -18.24
CA ASP A 261 -6.86 3.35 -18.44
C ASP A 261 -6.20 4.10 -17.29
N ILE A 262 -4.96 4.57 -17.48
CA ILE A 262 -4.11 5.10 -16.42
C ILE A 262 -4.17 6.62 -16.39
N THR A 263 -4.63 7.17 -15.27
CA THR A 263 -4.41 8.57 -14.88
C THR A 263 -3.27 8.64 -13.87
N GLU A 264 -2.31 9.54 -14.07
CA GLU A 264 -1.17 9.72 -13.19
C GLU A 264 -1.15 11.14 -12.61
N ARG A 265 -0.93 11.26 -11.27
CA ARG A 265 -0.77 12.53 -10.56
C ARG A 265 0.39 12.44 -9.57
N TRP A 266 1.13 13.53 -9.46
CA TRP A 266 2.29 13.68 -8.59
C TRP A 266 2.09 14.81 -7.61
N PHE A 267 2.46 14.57 -6.36
CA PHE A 267 2.34 15.54 -5.28
C PHE A 267 3.72 15.84 -4.69
N GLY A 268 4.04 17.13 -4.57
CA GLY A 268 5.17 17.61 -3.79
C GLY A 268 4.68 18.37 -2.56
N PRO A 269 5.62 18.77 -1.67
CA PRO A 269 5.30 19.60 -0.51
C PRO A 269 4.52 20.86 -0.86
N GLU A 270 4.76 21.44 -2.04
CA GLU A 270 4.09 22.63 -2.58
C GLU A 270 2.56 22.47 -2.72
N HIS A 271 2.09 21.24 -2.94
CA HIS A 271 0.64 20.93 -3.07
C HIS A 271 -0.06 20.73 -1.72
N VAL A 272 0.71 20.63 -0.63
CA VAL A 272 0.21 20.18 0.69
C VAL A 272 0.69 21.07 1.84
N GLY A 273 0.87 22.36 1.58
CA GLY A 273 1.25 23.35 2.60
C GLY A 273 2.71 23.26 3.06
N GLY A 274 3.61 22.81 2.20
CA GLY A 274 5.05 22.73 2.49
C GLY A 274 5.48 21.51 3.30
N HIS A 275 4.58 20.62 3.66
CA HIS A 275 4.90 19.42 4.46
C HIS A 275 5.43 18.29 3.59
N PRO A 276 6.50 17.57 4.02
CA PRO A 276 6.95 16.39 3.32
C PRO A 276 5.90 15.27 3.42
N VAL A 277 5.65 14.59 2.28
CA VAL A 277 4.75 13.44 2.19
C VAL A 277 5.54 12.13 2.28
N GLY A 278 6.53 11.94 1.42
CA GLY A 278 7.37 10.75 1.34
C GLY A 278 6.56 9.47 1.06
N HIS A 279 7.23 8.31 1.16
CA HIS A 279 6.65 7.01 0.80
C HIS A 279 5.40 6.62 1.60
N LEU A 280 5.35 6.94 2.89
CA LEU A 280 4.29 6.48 3.81
C LEU A 280 3.40 7.59 4.36
N GLY A 281 3.56 8.83 3.88
CA GLY A 281 2.87 9.97 4.49
C GLY A 281 1.44 10.20 4.03
N PHE A 282 1.08 9.77 2.83
CA PHE A 282 -0.22 10.09 2.19
C PHE A 282 -1.43 9.90 3.12
N PHE A 283 -1.48 8.81 3.85
CA PHE A 283 -2.62 8.45 4.72
C PHE A 283 -2.53 9.02 6.14
N ARG A 284 -1.57 9.90 6.42
CA ARG A 284 -1.50 10.59 7.72
C ARG A 284 -2.57 11.68 7.81
N SER A 285 -3.16 11.84 8.99
CA SER A 285 -4.27 12.77 9.24
C SER A 285 -3.97 14.23 8.88
N ARG A 286 -2.68 14.64 8.90
CA ARG A 286 -2.28 15.99 8.47
C ARG A 286 -2.66 16.32 7.02
N PHE A 287 -2.88 15.31 6.19
CA PHE A 287 -3.27 15.46 4.78
C PHE A 287 -4.75 15.22 4.52
N SER A 288 -5.57 15.13 5.58
CA SER A 288 -7.01 14.90 5.47
C SER A 288 -7.78 15.97 4.71
N HIS A 289 -7.26 17.19 4.69
CA HIS A 289 -7.87 18.33 3.99
C HIS A 289 -7.25 18.62 2.60
N THR A 290 -6.20 17.90 2.22
CA THR A 290 -5.50 18.13 0.95
C THR A 290 -5.53 16.87 0.06
N LEU A 291 -4.81 15.82 0.41
CA LEU A 291 -4.68 14.61 -0.42
C LEU A 291 -5.91 13.70 -0.35
N TRP A 292 -6.54 13.58 0.82
CA TRP A 292 -7.64 12.64 1.01
C TRP A 292 -8.89 12.97 0.17
N PRO A 293 -9.34 14.24 0.08
CA PRO A 293 -10.47 14.59 -0.77
C PRO A 293 -10.25 14.23 -2.23
N ALA A 294 -9.06 14.50 -2.77
CA ALA A 294 -8.73 14.22 -4.17
C ALA A 294 -8.84 12.72 -4.51
N LEU A 295 -8.29 11.84 -3.64
CA LEU A 295 -8.40 10.40 -3.81
C LEU A 295 -9.82 9.91 -3.54
N GLY A 296 -10.47 10.41 -2.48
CA GLY A 296 -11.82 10.02 -2.09
C GLY A 296 -12.86 10.33 -3.18
N GLU A 297 -12.82 11.52 -3.77
CA GLU A 297 -13.71 11.89 -4.87
C GLU A 297 -13.52 11.00 -6.08
N TRP A 298 -12.27 10.68 -6.45
CA TRP A 298 -12.03 9.78 -7.57
C TRP A 298 -12.57 8.37 -7.29
N LEU A 299 -12.36 7.83 -6.11
CA LEU A 299 -12.86 6.50 -5.74
C LEU A 299 -14.39 6.42 -5.75
N LEU A 300 -15.07 7.45 -5.23
CA LEU A 300 -16.52 7.44 -5.07
C LEU A 300 -17.26 7.83 -6.34
N SER A 301 -16.75 8.79 -7.11
CA SER A 301 -17.45 9.37 -8.27
C SER A 301 -16.68 9.30 -9.60
N GLY A 302 -15.38 8.96 -9.59
CA GLY A 302 -14.53 9.02 -10.78
C GLY A 302 -14.02 10.41 -11.13
N ARG A 303 -14.31 11.42 -10.31
CA ARG A 303 -13.82 12.79 -10.55
C ARG A 303 -12.30 12.82 -10.46
N GLN A 304 -11.66 13.31 -11.51
CA GLN A 304 -10.20 13.41 -11.54
C GLN A 304 -9.67 14.39 -10.49
N PRO A 305 -8.53 14.09 -9.83
CA PRO A 305 -7.90 15.01 -8.90
C PRO A 305 -7.59 16.35 -9.54
N ALA A 306 -8.07 17.44 -8.92
CA ALA A 306 -7.82 18.81 -9.38
C ALA A 306 -6.44 19.35 -8.96
N ILE A 307 -5.76 18.67 -8.03
CA ILE A 307 -4.44 19.04 -7.51
C ILE A 307 -3.38 18.03 -7.97
N GLY A 308 -2.13 18.42 -7.86
CA GLY A 308 -0.98 17.61 -8.30
C GLY A 308 -0.61 17.88 -9.75
N THR A 309 0.58 17.43 -10.14
CA THR A 309 1.14 17.56 -11.49
C THR A 309 1.08 16.25 -12.25
N THR A 310 1.05 16.32 -13.58
CA THR A 310 1.24 15.14 -14.45
C THR A 310 2.74 14.81 -14.54
N ARG A 311 3.08 13.60 -14.98
CA ARG A 311 4.49 13.23 -15.20
C ARG A 311 5.18 14.18 -16.20
N ALA A 312 4.46 14.66 -17.21
CA ALA A 312 4.99 15.57 -18.20
C ALA A 312 5.45 16.91 -17.60
N GLU A 313 4.80 17.37 -16.55
CA GLU A 313 5.09 18.61 -15.84
C GLU A 313 6.21 18.49 -14.79
N ILE A 314 6.62 17.26 -14.43
CA ILE A 314 7.74 17.05 -13.50
C ILE A 314 9.03 17.55 -14.16
N PRO A 315 9.83 18.39 -13.48
CA PRO A 315 11.12 18.87 -14.03
C PRO A 315 12.05 17.72 -14.43
N VAL A 316 12.75 17.88 -15.56
CA VAL A 316 13.65 16.84 -16.09
C VAL A 316 14.72 16.43 -15.08
N SER A 317 15.21 17.35 -14.24
CA SER A 317 16.16 17.08 -13.15
C SER A 317 15.62 16.08 -12.11
N ARG A 318 14.30 15.99 -11.94
CA ARG A 318 13.63 15.02 -11.05
C ARG A 318 13.20 13.75 -11.77
N ARG A 319 13.11 13.76 -13.12
CA ARG A 319 12.80 12.55 -13.91
C ARG A 319 14.02 11.68 -14.13
N ALA A 320 15.18 12.33 -14.36
CA ALA A 320 16.47 11.69 -14.48
C ALA A 320 17.16 11.78 -13.12
N SER A 321 17.05 10.77 -12.30
CA SER A 321 17.89 10.68 -11.12
C SER A 321 19.33 10.44 -11.56
N ARG A 322 20.25 10.96 -10.77
CA ARG A 322 21.71 10.89 -10.99
C ARG A 322 22.12 9.45 -11.35
N SER A 323 22.70 9.32 -12.55
CA SER A 323 23.44 8.15 -13.02
C SER A 323 24.58 7.80 -12.06
#